data_7059f5bbc499c6c84f56d75299cd7afa
#
_entry.id   7059f5bbc499c6c84f56d75299cd7afa
#
_cell.length_a   1.000
_cell.length_b   1.000
_cell.length_c   1.000
_cell.angle_alpha   90.00
_cell.angle_beta   90.00
_cell.angle_gamma   90.00
#
_symmetry.space_group_name_H-M   'P 1'
#
loop_
_entity.id
_entity.type
_entity.pdbx_description
1 polymer ?
#
loop_
_entity_poly.entity_id
_entity_poly.type
_entity_poly.pdbx_seq_one_letter_code
_entity_poly.pdbx_strand_id
1 'polypeptide(L)'
;MVSFETFILENDGPIYWQIIRFILRGIVAGTIVDGDEMPSRRVLSARLGVNPNTIQKAYRMLEEDGLIVSHAGAKSCVSLQPGRLEEIRRRLLAEDAGRLVSAMRQMGVSREEALALMARLWDEEGGDRL
;
A
#
# COMPACT_ATOMS: atom_id res chain seq x y z
N MET A 1 15.24 6.18 3.31
CA MET A 1 14.71 5.85 1.97
C MET A 1 13.64 4.78 2.07
N VAL A 2 12.59 4.90 1.27
CA VAL A 2 11.54 3.90 1.24
C VAL A 2 12.12 2.55 0.78
N SER A 3 11.88 1.50 1.57
CA SER A 3 12.38 0.15 1.31
C SER A 3 11.27 -0.74 0.74
N PHE A 4 11.61 -1.47 -0.31
CA PHE A 4 10.71 -2.45 -0.91
C PHE A 4 11.10 -3.90 -0.57
N GLU A 5 11.90 -4.09 0.48
CA GLU A 5 12.34 -5.43 0.88
C GLU A 5 11.19 -6.37 1.23
N THR A 6 10.14 -5.84 1.85
CA THR A 6 8.98 -6.64 2.22
C THR A 6 7.90 -6.67 1.15
N PHE A 7 8.12 -5.97 0.04
CA PHE A 7 7.15 -5.96 -1.06
C PHE A 7 7.13 -7.32 -1.75
N ILE A 8 5.94 -7.90 -1.84
CA ILE A 8 5.73 -9.17 -2.53
C ILE A 8 4.76 -8.91 -3.67
N LEU A 9 5.23 -9.19 -4.90
CA LEU A 9 4.40 -9.08 -6.09
C LEU A 9 3.46 -10.28 -6.13
N GLU A 10 2.16 -10.00 -6.16
CA GLU A 10 1.14 -11.03 -6.16
C GLU A 10 0.35 -11.03 -7.46
N ASN A 11 -0.42 -12.09 -7.67
CA ASN A 11 -1.25 -12.25 -8.85
C ASN A 11 -2.65 -11.66 -8.56
N ASP A 12 -2.68 -10.45 -8.02
CA ASP A 12 -3.88 -9.82 -7.49
C ASP A 12 -3.99 -8.39 -8.00
N GLY A 13 -4.36 -8.26 -9.27
CA GLY A 13 -4.55 -6.97 -9.90
C GLY A 13 -3.30 -6.38 -10.52
N PRO A 14 -3.40 -5.17 -11.10
CA PRO A 14 -2.29 -4.52 -11.78
C PRO A 14 -1.10 -4.27 -10.86
N ILE A 15 0.10 -4.40 -11.38
CA ILE A 15 1.33 -4.23 -10.61
C ILE A 15 1.46 -2.81 -10.07
N TYR A 16 1.12 -1.79 -10.89
CA TYR A 16 1.21 -0.40 -10.43
C TYR A 16 0.32 -0.15 -9.21
N TRP A 17 -0.83 -0.77 -9.18
CA TRP A 17 -1.77 -0.66 -8.06
C TRP A 17 -1.21 -1.31 -6.80
N GLN A 18 -0.55 -2.46 -6.93
CA GLN A 18 0.10 -3.13 -5.80
C GLN A 18 1.22 -2.27 -5.21
N ILE A 19 1.99 -1.60 -6.06
CA ILE A 19 3.05 -0.68 -5.63
C ILE A 19 2.45 0.49 -4.86
N ILE A 20 1.41 1.11 -5.38
CA ILE A 20 0.73 2.24 -4.72
C ILE A 20 0.22 1.81 -3.35
N ARG A 21 -0.46 0.69 -3.27
CA ARG A 21 -1.01 0.21 -2.00
C ARG A 21 0.07 -0.13 -0.99
N PHE A 22 1.20 -0.65 -1.44
CA PHE A 22 2.34 -0.89 -0.56
C PHE A 22 2.83 0.41 0.07
N ILE A 23 2.95 1.46 -0.71
CA ILE A 23 3.35 2.78 -0.21
C ILE A 23 2.29 3.32 0.77
N LEU A 24 1.02 3.25 0.42
CA LEU A 24 -0.06 3.74 1.29
C LEU A 24 -0.10 3.00 2.62
N ARG A 25 0.06 1.67 2.59
CA ARG A 25 0.09 0.87 3.82
C ARG A 25 1.29 1.23 4.69
N GLY A 26 2.44 1.47 4.08
CA GLY A 26 3.63 1.91 4.80
C GLY A 26 3.45 3.26 5.46
N ILE A 27 2.78 4.17 4.79
CA ILE A 27 2.46 5.50 5.34
C ILE A 27 1.54 5.35 6.55
N VAL A 28 0.50 4.54 6.44
CA VAL A 28 -0.46 4.33 7.53
C VAL A 28 0.21 3.62 8.72
N ALA A 29 1.07 2.64 8.44
CA ALA A 29 1.78 1.90 9.48
C ALA A 29 2.92 2.71 10.12
N GLY A 30 3.32 3.81 9.51
CA GLY A 30 4.41 4.64 10.03
C GLY A 30 5.81 4.18 9.63
N THR A 31 5.93 3.19 8.75
CA THR A 31 7.23 2.76 8.22
C THR A 31 7.71 3.67 7.10
N ILE A 32 6.80 4.41 6.49
CA ILE A 32 7.10 5.44 5.50
C ILE A 32 6.59 6.76 6.06
N VAL A 33 7.48 7.75 6.16
CA VAL A 33 7.16 9.04 6.78
C VAL A 33 7.42 10.19 5.82
N ASP A 34 6.88 11.36 6.17
CA ASP A 34 7.09 12.57 5.40
C ASP A 34 8.58 12.84 5.21
N GLY A 35 8.97 13.16 4.00
CA GLY A 35 10.36 13.44 3.67
C GLY A 35 11.19 12.23 3.23
N ASP A 36 10.68 11.01 3.39
CA ASP A 36 11.40 9.82 2.95
C ASP A 36 11.65 9.87 1.45
N GLU A 37 12.87 9.53 1.04
CA GLU A 37 13.20 9.44 -0.39
C GLU A 37 12.63 8.17 -1.00
N MET A 38 12.08 8.30 -2.19
CA MET A 38 11.69 7.15 -3.01
C MET A 38 12.91 6.62 -3.77
N PRO A 39 13.02 5.31 -3.98
CA PRO A 39 14.04 4.80 -4.88
C PRO A 39 13.83 5.34 -6.28
N SER A 40 14.90 5.49 -7.07
CA SER A 40 14.73 5.94 -8.46
C SER A 40 13.89 4.93 -9.23
N ARG A 41 13.17 5.43 -10.23
CA ARG A 41 12.30 4.58 -11.05
C ARG A 41 13.07 3.43 -11.69
N ARG A 42 14.27 3.73 -12.21
CA ARG A 42 15.11 2.73 -12.85
C ARG A 42 15.59 1.66 -11.86
N VAL A 43 16.03 2.10 -10.68
CA VAL A 43 16.50 1.16 -9.64
C VAL A 43 15.36 0.25 -9.18
N LEU A 44 14.19 0.82 -8.95
CA LEU A 44 13.04 0.03 -8.50
C LEU A 44 12.59 -0.95 -9.58
N SER A 45 12.54 -0.52 -10.84
CA SER A 45 12.21 -1.39 -11.97
C SER A 45 13.15 -2.59 -12.04
N ALA A 46 14.45 -2.34 -11.92
CA ALA A 46 15.45 -3.42 -11.94
C ALA A 46 15.31 -4.36 -10.74
N ARG A 47 15.09 -3.78 -9.55
CA ARG A 47 14.97 -4.57 -8.31
C ARG A 47 13.74 -5.47 -8.31
N LEU A 48 12.62 -4.98 -8.78
CA LEU A 48 11.38 -5.74 -8.79
C LEU A 48 11.20 -6.60 -10.05
N GLY A 49 12.03 -6.39 -11.08
CA GLY A 49 11.88 -7.08 -12.34
C GLY A 49 10.60 -6.68 -13.06
N VAL A 50 10.22 -5.42 -12.95
CA VAL A 50 8.95 -4.89 -13.47
C VAL A 50 9.24 -3.88 -14.59
N ASN A 51 8.35 -3.83 -15.57
CA ASN A 51 8.46 -2.89 -16.68
C ASN A 51 8.61 -1.45 -16.17
N PRO A 52 9.58 -0.68 -16.66
CA PRO A 52 9.75 0.73 -16.25
C PRO A 52 8.51 1.58 -16.43
N ASN A 53 7.68 1.31 -17.42
CA ASN A 53 6.44 2.05 -17.65
C ASN A 53 5.44 1.83 -16.52
N THR A 54 5.44 0.64 -15.93
CA THR A 54 4.58 0.32 -14.78
C THR A 54 5.02 1.11 -13.55
N ILE A 55 6.32 1.19 -13.31
CA ILE A 55 6.88 2.00 -12.22
C ILE A 55 6.55 3.47 -12.43
N GLN A 56 6.73 3.96 -13.66
CA GLN A 56 6.43 5.35 -14.00
C GLN A 56 4.95 5.67 -13.74
N LYS A 57 4.06 4.76 -14.09
CA LYS A 57 2.63 4.94 -13.85
C LYS A 57 2.31 5.05 -12.35
N ALA A 58 2.90 4.18 -11.54
CA ALA A 58 2.70 4.22 -10.09
C ALA A 58 3.19 5.54 -9.50
N TYR A 59 4.38 5.97 -9.88
CA TYR A 59 4.96 7.22 -9.37
C TYR A 59 4.13 8.43 -9.81
N ARG A 60 3.71 8.45 -11.08
CA ARG A 60 2.88 9.55 -11.59
C ARG A 60 1.57 9.66 -10.82
N MET A 61 0.92 8.54 -10.54
CA MET A 61 -0.33 8.55 -9.77
C MET A 61 -0.12 9.04 -8.35
N LEU A 62 0.99 8.65 -7.72
CA LEU A 62 1.35 9.15 -6.39
C LEU A 62 1.64 10.66 -6.42
N GLU A 63 2.28 11.15 -7.47
CA GLU A 63 2.54 12.57 -7.65
C GLU A 63 1.24 13.35 -7.85
N GLU A 64 0.34 12.84 -8.68
CA GLU A 64 -0.97 13.46 -8.93
C GLU A 64 -1.79 13.54 -7.66
N ASP A 65 -1.64 12.56 -6.78
CA ASP A 65 -2.31 12.53 -5.47
C ASP A 65 -1.60 13.40 -4.42
N GLY A 66 -0.46 13.97 -4.78
CA GLY A 66 0.30 14.82 -3.86
C GLY A 66 1.06 14.07 -2.78
N LEU A 67 1.24 12.76 -2.94
CA LEU A 67 1.90 11.93 -1.92
C LEU A 67 3.40 11.83 -2.11
N ILE A 68 3.89 12.09 -3.32
CA ILE A 68 5.32 12.26 -3.56
C ILE A 68 5.52 13.54 -4.36
N VAL A 69 6.68 14.14 -4.17
CA VAL A 69 7.07 15.37 -4.86
C VAL A 69 8.43 15.14 -5.50
N SER A 70 8.53 15.45 -6.78
CA SER A 70 9.79 15.38 -7.52
C SER A 70 10.44 16.75 -7.53
N HIS A 71 11.71 16.80 -7.16
CA HIS A 71 12.50 18.03 -7.22
C HIS A 71 13.42 17.98 -8.44
N ALA A 72 13.61 19.12 -9.11
CA ALA A 72 14.45 19.18 -10.29
C ALA A 72 15.87 18.70 -9.96
N GLY A 73 16.36 17.70 -10.69
CA GLY A 73 17.68 17.11 -10.48
C GLY A 73 17.85 16.32 -9.21
N ALA A 74 16.77 16.03 -8.49
CA ALA A 74 16.80 15.27 -7.25
C ALA A 74 15.79 14.14 -7.27
N LYS A 75 15.88 13.25 -6.28
CA LYS A 75 14.95 12.14 -6.14
C LYS A 75 13.59 12.63 -5.65
N SER A 76 12.55 11.82 -5.92
CA SER A 76 11.23 12.06 -5.37
C SER A 76 11.21 11.77 -3.88
N CYS A 77 10.45 12.55 -3.14
CA CYS A 77 10.29 12.38 -1.69
C CYS A 77 8.82 12.27 -1.33
N VAL A 78 8.54 11.51 -0.28
CA VAL A 78 7.19 11.42 0.28
C VAL A 78 6.82 12.77 0.89
N SER A 79 5.59 13.21 0.61
CA SER A 79 5.05 14.48 1.12
C SER A 79 3.69 14.24 1.73
N LEU A 80 3.57 14.47 3.05
CA LEU A 80 2.33 14.25 3.78
C LEU A 80 1.87 15.57 4.41
N GLN A 81 0.82 16.14 3.84
CA GLN A 81 0.20 17.34 4.39
C GLN A 81 -0.56 17.00 5.68
N PRO A 82 -0.76 17.98 6.58
CA PRO A 82 -1.52 17.75 7.81
C PRO A 82 -2.91 17.16 7.52
N GLY A 83 -3.28 16.13 8.25
CA GLY A 83 -4.57 15.45 8.09
C GLY A 83 -4.62 14.42 6.97
N ARG A 84 -3.59 14.36 6.13
CA ARG A 84 -3.57 13.45 4.98
C ARG A 84 -3.47 11.99 5.42
N LEU A 85 -2.69 11.72 6.46
CA LEU A 85 -2.50 10.35 6.97
C LEU A 85 -3.83 9.75 7.43
N GLU A 86 -4.63 10.50 8.19
CA GLU A 86 -5.92 10.02 8.66
C GLU A 86 -6.90 9.77 7.51
N GLU A 87 -6.87 10.62 6.50
CA GLU A 87 -7.70 10.44 5.30
C GLU A 87 -7.32 9.16 4.57
N ILE A 88 -6.02 8.93 4.35
CA ILE A 88 -5.51 7.73 3.69
C ILE A 88 -5.89 6.49 4.49
N ARG A 89 -5.67 6.53 5.80
CA ARG A 89 -5.97 5.42 6.68
C ARG A 89 -7.43 5.01 6.59
N ARG A 90 -8.34 5.97 6.71
CA ARG A 90 -9.78 5.70 6.67
C ARG A 90 -10.19 5.09 5.33
N ARG A 91 -9.71 5.70 4.23
CA ARG A 91 -10.04 5.22 2.88
C ARG A 91 -9.49 3.82 2.63
N LEU A 92 -8.24 3.60 3.00
CA LEU A 92 -7.56 2.32 2.78
C LEU A 92 -8.24 1.19 3.54
N LEU A 93 -8.56 1.42 4.81
CA LEU A 93 -9.27 0.43 5.63
C LEU A 93 -10.64 0.11 5.07
N ALA A 94 -11.39 1.13 4.65
CA ALA A 94 -12.72 0.93 4.08
C ALA A 94 -12.66 0.13 2.78
N GLU A 95 -11.69 0.42 1.92
CA GLU A 95 -11.52 -0.30 0.66
C GLU A 95 -11.14 -1.77 0.89
N ASP A 96 -10.16 -2.02 1.76
CA ASP A 96 -9.70 -3.39 2.04
C ASP A 96 -10.81 -4.21 2.72
N ALA A 97 -11.45 -3.65 3.73
CA ALA A 97 -12.54 -4.31 4.43
C ALA A 97 -13.74 -4.54 3.49
N GLY A 98 -14.04 -3.56 2.63
CA GLY A 98 -15.13 -3.67 1.66
C GLY A 98 -14.94 -4.81 0.68
N ARG A 99 -13.72 -5.00 0.17
CA ARG A 99 -13.44 -6.12 -0.73
C ARG A 99 -13.60 -7.46 -0.02
N LEU A 100 -13.13 -7.55 1.21
CA LEU A 100 -13.25 -8.78 2.00
C LEU A 100 -14.71 -9.11 2.29
N VAL A 101 -15.48 -8.12 2.72
CA VAL A 101 -16.92 -8.30 2.98
C VAL A 101 -17.64 -8.76 1.72
N SER A 102 -17.35 -8.12 0.59
CA SER A 102 -17.97 -8.49 -0.68
C SER A 102 -17.65 -9.94 -1.06
N ALA A 103 -16.39 -10.35 -0.92
CA ALA A 103 -15.98 -11.72 -1.23
C ALA A 103 -16.70 -12.74 -0.34
N MET A 104 -16.79 -12.46 0.95
CA MET A 104 -17.46 -13.36 1.90
C MET A 104 -18.96 -13.46 1.62
N ARG A 105 -19.59 -12.33 1.29
CA ARG A 105 -21.02 -12.33 0.95
C ARG A 105 -21.30 -13.15 -0.30
N GLN A 106 -20.41 -13.10 -1.29
CA GLN A 106 -20.55 -13.91 -2.51
C GLN A 106 -20.46 -15.40 -2.22
N MET A 107 -19.75 -15.78 -1.17
CA MET A 107 -19.64 -17.18 -0.73
C MET A 107 -20.77 -17.59 0.21
N GLY A 108 -21.70 -16.71 0.51
CA GLY A 108 -22.81 -17.02 1.40
C GLY A 108 -22.45 -17.06 2.88
N VAL A 109 -21.33 -16.46 3.26
CA VAL A 109 -20.88 -16.41 4.65
C VAL A 109 -21.76 -15.45 5.45
N SER A 110 -22.20 -15.88 6.64
CA SER A 110 -22.96 -14.99 7.52
C SER A 110 -22.07 -13.99 8.21
N ARG A 111 -22.66 -12.91 8.70
CA ARG A 111 -21.95 -11.90 9.47
C ARG A 111 -21.24 -12.50 10.68
N GLU A 112 -21.94 -13.36 11.40
CA GLU A 112 -21.43 -14.00 12.62
C GLU A 112 -20.21 -14.89 12.32
N GLU A 113 -20.30 -15.68 11.25
CA GLU A 113 -19.20 -16.54 10.82
C GLU A 113 -17.99 -15.70 10.37
N ALA A 114 -18.25 -14.63 9.60
CA ALA A 114 -17.19 -13.75 9.12
C ALA A 114 -16.42 -13.10 10.28
N LEU A 115 -17.17 -12.56 11.25
CA LEU A 115 -16.55 -11.88 12.39
C LEU A 115 -15.77 -12.86 13.26
N ALA A 116 -16.29 -14.08 13.48
CA ALA A 116 -15.61 -15.11 14.25
C ALA A 116 -14.29 -15.53 13.58
N LEU A 117 -14.34 -15.72 12.26
CA LEU A 117 -13.14 -16.07 11.49
C LEU A 117 -12.08 -14.97 11.57
N MET A 118 -12.49 -13.72 11.39
CA MET A 118 -11.57 -12.60 11.42
C MET A 118 -10.92 -12.43 12.80
N ALA A 119 -11.71 -12.60 13.86
CA ALA A 119 -11.18 -12.53 15.23
C ALA A 119 -10.13 -13.61 15.48
N ARG A 120 -10.43 -14.85 15.04
CA ARG A 120 -9.49 -15.97 15.20
C ARG A 120 -8.19 -15.72 14.45
N LEU A 121 -8.29 -15.32 13.18
CA LEU A 121 -7.10 -15.05 12.35
C LEU A 121 -6.28 -13.89 12.91
N TRP A 122 -6.95 -12.89 13.43
CA TRP A 122 -6.28 -11.76 14.06
C TRP A 122 -5.42 -12.20 15.22
N ASP A 123 -6.00 -13.02 16.10
CA ASP A 123 -5.31 -13.49 17.29
C ASP A 123 -4.16 -14.43 16.95
N GLU A 124 -4.33 -15.31 15.96
CA GLU A 124 -3.28 -16.22 15.52
C GLU A 124 -2.08 -15.47 14.95
N GLU A 125 -2.31 -14.50 14.07
CA GLU A 125 -1.23 -13.68 13.49
C GLU A 125 -0.57 -12.80 14.54
N GLY A 126 -1.37 -12.20 15.40
CA GLY A 126 -0.86 -11.36 16.48
C GLY A 126 -0.01 -12.13 17.46
N GLY A 127 -0.40 -13.38 17.78
CA GLY A 127 0.34 -14.25 18.68
C GLY A 127 1.72 -14.61 18.16
N ASP A 128 1.83 -14.86 16.87
CA ASP A 128 3.09 -15.22 16.22
C ASP A 128 4.11 -14.09 16.22
N ARG A 129 3.67 -12.87 16.41
CA ARG A 129 4.53 -11.69 16.41
C ARG A 129 4.97 -11.26 17.80
N LEU A 130 4.37 -11.84 18.78
CA LEU A 130 4.67 -11.55 20.19
C LEU A 130 5.71 -12.52 20.74
#